data_f18e5114ca3a3a8b3faee4bf0fa85435
#
_entry.id   f18e5114ca3a3a8b3faee4bf0fa85435
#
_cell.length_a   1.000
_cell.length_b   1.000
_cell.length_c   1.000
_cell.angle_alpha   90.00
_cell.angle_beta   90.00
_cell.angle_gamma   90.00
#
_symmetry.space_group_name_H-M   'P 1'
#
loop_
_entity.id
_entity.type
_entity.pdbx_description
1 polymer ?
#
loop_
_entity_poly.entity_id
_entity_poly.type
_entity_poly.pdbx_seq_one_letter_code
_entity_poly.pdbx_strand_id
1 'polypeptide(L)'
;YKSVTRDVKRCIDSLKALSVDGIIIDLRNNGGGSLQEAIDLTGLFIETGPVVQIKSSSGRIEVEKDFDRSIHYNGPLLVLNNSFTASSSEIFSGALKDYNRGLIVGESTFGKGTVQNLIVLKGSSQIPICSLVS
;
A
#
# COMPACT_ATOMS: atom_id res chain seq x y z
N TYR A 1 -6.45 2.43 11.26
CA TYR A 1 -5.80 1.34 11.99
C TYR A 1 -4.29 1.40 11.77
N LYS A 2 -3.50 1.47 12.86
CA LYS A 2 -2.05 1.79 12.79
C LYS A 2 -1.12 0.57 12.75
N SER A 3 -1.60 -0.64 12.50
CA SER A 3 -0.80 -1.86 12.60
C SER A 3 -1.25 -2.95 11.63
N VAL A 4 -1.68 -2.56 10.43
CA VAL A 4 -2.16 -3.50 9.39
C VAL A 4 -1.03 -4.46 9.00
N THR A 5 0.16 -3.95 8.76
CA THR A 5 1.33 -4.75 8.36
C THR A 5 1.65 -5.84 9.37
N ARG A 6 1.66 -5.50 10.67
CA ARG A 6 1.90 -6.47 11.75
C ARG A 6 0.85 -7.58 11.75
N ASP A 7 -0.42 -7.21 11.59
CA ASP A 7 -1.50 -8.18 11.66
C ASP A 7 -1.53 -9.08 10.42
N VAL A 8 -1.26 -8.52 9.23
CA VAL A 8 -1.09 -9.30 7.99
C VAL A 8 0.10 -10.26 8.12
N LYS A 9 1.22 -9.81 8.68
CA LYS A 9 2.38 -10.67 8.93
C LYS A 9 2.00 -11.87 9.79
N ARG A 10 1.26 -11.66 10.89
CA ARG A 10 0.78 -12.75 11.74
C ARG A 10 -0.17 -13.70 11.01
N CYS A 11 -1.07 -13.18 10.19
CA CYS A 11 -1.94 -14.00 9.34
C CYS A 11 -1.13 -14.86 8.37
N ILE A 12 -0.13 -14.27 7.70
CA ILE A 12 0.77 -15.00 6.80
C ILE A 12 1.49 -16.13 7.55
N ASP A 13 2.02 -15.87 8.74
CA ASP A 13 2.70 -16.90 9.54
C ASP A 13 1.75 -18.07 9.85
N SER A 14 0.50 -17.78 10.20
CA SER A 14 -0.51 -18.80 10.46
C SER A 14 -0.85 -19.61 9.19
N LEU A 15 -0.99 -18.94 8.03
CA LEU A 15 -1.27 -19.59 6.76
C LEU A 15 -0.09 -20.46 6.30
N LYS A 16 1.14 -19.99 6.47
CA LYS A 16 2.36 -20.77 6.17
C LYS A 16 2.42 -22.06 7.01
N ALA A 17 2.03 -21.99 8.29
CA ALA A 17 1.97 -23.16 9.15
C ALA A 17 0.92 -24.19 8.68
N LEU A 18 -0.11 -23.76 7.94
CA LEU A 18 -1.12 -24.61 7.33
C LEU A 18 -0.75 -25.12 5.93
N SER A 19 0.43 -24.75 5.41
CA SER A 19 0.92 -25.15 4.08
C SER A 19 -0.07 -24.81 2.96
N VAL A 20 -0.65 -23.60 2.99
CA VAL A 20 -1.58 -23.14 1.95
C VAL A 20 -0.90 -22.99 0.58
N ASP A 21 -1.64 -23.27 -0.50
CA ASP A 21 -1.13 -23.19 -1.88
C ASP A 21 -0.92 -21.75 -2.36
N GLY A 22 -1.61 -20.77 -1.75
CA GLY A 22 -1.53 -19.35 -2.10
C GLY A 22 -2.28 -18.47 -1.12
N ILE A 23 -2.10 -17.15 -1.25
CA ILE A 23 -2.77 -16.15 -0.41
C ILE A 23 -3.59 -15.23 -1.31
N ILE A 24 -4.82 -14.94 -0.87
CA ILE A 24 -5.68 -13.92 -1.47
C ILE A 24 -5.79 -12.76 -0.48
N ILE A 25 -5.47 -11.55 -0.95
CA ILE A 25 -5.70 -10.31 -0.20
C ILE A 25 -6.92 -9.62 -0.81
N ASP A 26 -7.97 -9.45 -0.03
CA ASP A 26 -9.20 -8.77 -0.47
C ASP A 26 -9.19 -7.31 -0.03
N LEU A 27 -9.02 -6.41 -1.02
CA LEU A 27 -9.03 -4.96 -0.83
C LEU A 27 -10.33 -4.31 -1.35
N ARG A 28 -11.33 -5.09 -1.70
CA ARG A 28 -12.63 -4.55 -2.12
C ARG A 28 -13.24 -3.76 -0.98
N ASN A 29 -13.76 -2.57 -1.31
CA ASN A 29 -14.32 -1.60 -0.35
C ASN A 29 -13.29 -1.06 0.68
N ASN A 30 -11.99 -1.24 0.46
CA ASN A 30 -10.95 -0.71 1.32
C ASN A 30 -10.53 0.68 0.83
N GLY A 31 -10.93 1.73 1.54
CA GLY A 31 -10.63 3.13 1.21
C GLY A 31 -9.19 3.57 1.49
N GLY A 32 -8.33 2.66 1.93
CA GLY A 32 -6.94 2.95 2.26
C GLY A 32 -6.72 3.38 3.71
N GLY A 33 -5.58 3.99 3.97
CA GLY A 33 -5.16 4.40 5.31
C GLY A 33 -3.80 5.11 5.29
N SER A 34 -2.86 4.65 6.11
CA SER A 34 -1.52 5.22 6.20
C SER A 34 -0.66 4.88 4.98
N LEU A 35 0.05 5.87 4.46
CA LEU A 35 1.06 5.69 3.41
C LEU A 35 2.17 4.74 3.87
N GLN A 36 2.67 4.94 5.10
CA GLN A 36 3.72 4.11 5.66
C GLN A 36 3.29 2.64 5.77
N GLU A 37 2.06 2.37 6.19
CA GLU A 37 1.52 1.01 6.22
C GLU A 37 1.45 0.37 4.82
N ALA A 38 1.17 1.14 3.76
CA ALA A 38 1.21 0.60 2.40
C ALA A 38 2.62 0.20 1.98
N ILE A 39 3.63 1.01 2.34
CA ILE A 39 5.05 0.72 2.08
C ILE A 39 5.48 -0.53 2.84
N ASP A 40 5.25 -0.55 4.15
CA ASP A 40 5.64 -1.66 5.03
C ASP A 40 4.92 -2.97 4.63
N LEU A 41 3.64 -2.87 4.26
CA LEU A 41 2.86 -4.02 3.80
C LEU A 41 3.39 -4.57 2.48
N THR A 42 3.75 -3.70 1.54
CA THR A 42 4.36 -4.11 0.27
C THR A 42 5.68 -4.83 0.51
N GLY A 43 6.48 -4.34 1.46
CA GLY A 43 7.76 -4.96 1.87
C GLY A 43 7.64 -6.40 2.38
N LEU A 44 6.46 -6.85 2.81
CA LEU A 44 6.27 -8.27 3.14
C LEU A 44 6.37 -9.19 1.91
N PHE A 45 6.21 -8.65 0.72
CA PHE A 45 6.08 -9.41 -0.53
C PHE A 45 7.16 -9.13 -1.56
N ILE A 46 7.94 -8.05 -1.43
CA ILE A 46 9.06 -7.70 -2.31
C ILE A 46 10.38 -7.73 -1.54
N GLU A 47 11.50 -7.84 -2.23
CA GLU A 47 12.82 -7.84 -1.58
C GLU A 47 13.22 -6.45 -1.09
N THR A 48 13.07 -5.44 -1.93
CA THR A 48 13.31 -4.03 -1.62
C THR A 48 12.97 -3.18 -2.85
N GLY A 49 12.76 -1.90 -2.66
CA GLY A 49 12.69 -0.97 -3.79
C GLY A 49 11.58 0.07 -3.68
N PRO A 50 11.39 0.87 -4.73
CA PRO A 50 10.37 1.90 -4.81
C PRO A 50 8.96 1.31 -4.66
N VAL A 51 8.12 1.97 -3.86
CA VAL A 51 6.72 1.59 -3.68
C VAL A 51 5.78 2.66 -4.23
N VAL A 52 6.16 3.93 -4.05
CA VAL A 52 5.33 5.06 -4.49
C VAL A 52 6.18 6.29 -4.75
N GLN A 53 5.77 7.11 -5.70
CA GLN A 53 6.34 8.42 -5.96
C GLN A 53 5.34 9.52 -5.54
N ILE A 54 5.86 10.54 -4.88
CA ILE A 54 5.08 11.70 -4.43
C ILE A 54 5.63 12.94 -5.08
N LYS A 55 4.80 13.62 -5.87
CA LYS A 55 5.16 14.88 -6.51
C LYS A 55 4.54 16.04 -5.73
N SER A 56 5.40 16.91 -5.20
CA SER A 56 4.98 18.13 -4.51
C SER A 56 4.48 19.20 -5.50
N SER A 57 3.78 20.22 -4.99
CA SER A 57 3.36 21.39 -5.78
C SER A 57 4.51 22.16 -6.41
N SER A 58 5.72 22.08 -5.84
CA SER A 58 6.95 22.66 -6.41
C SER A 58 7.55 21.84 -7.54
N GLY A 59 6.97 20.68 -7.88
CA GLY A 59 7.47 19.75 -8.88
C GLY A 59 8.55 18.78 -8.38
N ARG A 60 8.94 18.85 -7.11
CA ARG A 60 9.90 17.90 -6.50
C ARG A 60 9.24 16.53 -6.40
N ILE A 61 9.98 15.50 -6.83
CA ILE A 61 9.58 14.09 -6.72
C ILE A 61 10.34 13.46 -5.56
N GLU A 62 9.61 12.84 -4.66
CA GLU A 62 10.12 12.01 -3.57
C GLU A 62 9.71 10.57 -3.83
N VAL A 63 10.65 9.64 -3.67
CA VAL A 63 10.41 8.21 -3.90
C VAL A 63 10.47 7.50 -2.56
N GLU A 64 9.32 7.00 -2.13
CA GLU A 64 9.22 6.20 -0.93
C GLU A 64 9.49 4.73 -1.25
N LYS A 65 10.31 4.08 -0.44
CA LYS A 65 10.86 2.76 -0.71
C LYS A 65 10.72 1.85 0.50
N ASP A 66 10.60 0.57 0.21
CA ASP A 66 10.93 -0.45 1.18
C ASP A 66 12.45 -0.67 1.18
N PHE A 67 13.05 -0.67 2.38
CA PHE A 67 14.48 -0.89 2.60
C PHE A 67 14.80 -2.25 3.22
N ASP A 68 13.78 -2.99 3.67
CA ASP A 68 13.95 -4.33 4.20
C ASP A 68 14.10 -5.33 3.06
N ARG A 69 15.20 -6.07 3.05
CA ARG A 69 15.45 -7.10 2.03
C ARG A 69 14.78 -8.43 2.32
N SER A 70 14.09 -8.55 3.44
CA SER A 70 13.45 -9.80 3.83
C SER A 70 12.07 -9.93 3.20
N ILE A 71 11.90 -10.88 2.29
CA ILE A 71 10.58 -11.26 1.80
C ILE A 71 9.92 -12.15 2.86
N HIS A 72 8.78 -11.71 3.40
CA HIS A 72 8.06 -12.50 4.39
C HIS A 72 7.22 -13.62 3.76
N TYR A 73 6.66 -13.35 2.56
CA TYR A 73 5.92 -14.33 1.77
C TYR A 73 6.25 -14.20 0.29
N ASN A 74 6.67 -15.31 -0.31
CA ASN A 74 7.07 -15.38 -1.72
C ASN A 74 6.25 -16.41 -2.54
N GLY A 75 5.22 -17.00 -1.97
CA GLY A 75 4.29 -17.92 -2.66
C GLY A 75 3.29 -17.20 -3.59
N PRO A 76 2.38 -17.96 -4.23
CA PRO A 76 1.34 -17.39 -5.09
C PRO A 76 0.48 -16.36 -4.35
N LEU A 77 0.30 -15.19 -4.97
CA LEU A 77 -0.43 -14.06 -4.40
C LEU A 77 -1.45 -13.50 -5.38
N LEU A 78 -2.67 -13.29 -4.91
CA LEU A 78 -3.75 -12.65 -5.64
C LEU A 78 -4.31 -11.50 -4.82
N VAL A 79 -4.62 -10.38 -5.46
CA VAL A 79 -5.24 -9.21 -4.83
C VAL A 79 -6.56 -8.91 -5.51
N LEU A 80 -7.63 -8.79 -4.72
CA LEU A 80 -8.96 -8.41 -5.21
C LEU A 80 -9.21 -6.92 -4.99
N ASN A 81 -9.58 -6.23 -6.06
CA ASN A 81 -9.93 -4.82 -6.06
C ASN A 81 -11.34 -4.56 -6.59
N ASN A 82 -11.93 -3.43 -6.21
CA ASN A 82 -13.12 -2.87 -6.83
C ASN A 82 -13.05 -1.34 -6.91
N SER A 83 -14.08 -0.71 -7.43
CA SER A 83 -14.18 0.74 -7.60
C SER A 83 -14.15 1.55 -6.29
N PHE A 84 -14.28 0.92 -5.14
CA PHE A 84 -14.14 1.55 -3.81
C PHE A 84 -12.77 1.30 -3.17
N THR A 85 -11.90 0.50 -3.80
CA THR A 85 -10.50 0.37 -3.38
C THR A 85 -9.78 1.69 -3.67
N ALA A 86 -9.21 2.34 -2.64
CA ALA A 86 -8.69 3.71 -2.79
C ALA A 86 -7.39 3.96 -2.01
N SER A 87 -6.64 5.00 -2.43
CA SER A 87 -5.50 5.57 -1.69
C SER A 87 -4.39 4.54 -1.41
N SER A 88 -4.00 4.32 -0.15
CA SER A 88 -2.92 3.38 0.21
C SER A 88 -3.17 1.94 -0.28
N SER A 89 -4.43 1.53 -0.43
CA SER A 89 -4.77 0.23 -1.03
C SER A 89 -4.46 0.19 -2.53
N GLU A 90 -4.59 1.33 -3.23
CA GLU A 90 -4.18 1.44 -4.64
C GLU A 90 -2.66 1.42 -4.77
N ILE A 91 -1.93 2.08 -3.86
CA ILE A 91 -0.46 2.08 -3.82
C ILE A 91 0.05 0.64 -3.66
N PHE A 92 -0.48 -0.09 -2.70
CA PHE A 92 -0.12 -1.50 -2.48
C PHE A 92 -0.40 -2.37 -3.71
N SER A 93 -1.61 -2.28 -4.28
CA SER A 93 -1.99 -3.05 -5.48
C SER A 93 -1.14 -2.69 -6.69
N GLY A 94 -0.89 -1.39 -6.89
CA GLY A 94 -0.07 -0.86 -7.98
C GLY A 94 1.38 -1.35 -7.89
N ALA A 95 1.99 -1.23 -6.72
CA ALA A 95 3.34 -1.71 -6.48
C ALA A 95 3.47 -3.21 -6.76
N LEU A 96 2.57 -4.05 -6.23
CA LEU A 96 2.59 -5.50 -6.50
C LEU A 96 2.42 -5.83 -7.99
N LYS A 97 1.61 -5.07 -8.71
CA LYS A 97 1.44 -5.19 -10.16
C LYS A 97 2.73 -4.84 -10.90
N ASP A 98 3.36 -3.72 -10.58
CA ASP A 98 4.57 -3.24 -11.25
C ASP A 98 5.77 -4.17 -11.02
N TYR A 99 5.85 -4.76 -9.83
CA TYR A 99 6.84 -5.80 -9.52
C TYR A 99 6.49 -7.19 -10.11
N ASN A 100 5.34 -7.35 -10.79
CA ASN A 100 4.81 -8.64 -11.21
C ASN A 100 4.76 -9.66 -10.06
N ARG A 101 4.54 -9.17 -8.83
CA ARG A 101 4.60 -9.98 -7.62
C ARG A 101 3.32 -10.75 -7.35
N GLY A 102 2.19 -10.25 -7.80
CA GLY A 102 0.88 -10.86 -7.59
C GLY A 102 -0.07 -10.59 -8.74
N LEU A 103 -1.09 -11.41 -8.83
CA LEU A 103 -2.17 -11.22 -9.79
C LEU A 103 -3.21 -10.26 -9.21
N ILE A 104 -3.47 -9.15 -9.90
CA ILE A 104 -4.50 -8.19 -9.52
C ILE A 104 -5.78 -8.51 -10.28
N VAL A 105 -6.87 -8.73 -9.56
CA VAL A 105 -8.16 -9.17 -10.12
C VAL A 105 -9.29 -8.27 -9.63
N GLY A 106 -10.21 -7.94 -10.51
CA GLY A 106 -11.41 -7.16 -10.19
C GLY A 106 -11.61 -5.97 -11.11
N GLU A 107 -12.16 -4.90 -10.58
CA GLU A 107 -12.49 -3.68 -11.31
C GLU A 107 -11.37 -2.64 -11.20
N SER A 108 -11.47 -1.58 -12.01
CA SER A 108 -10.64 -0.38 -11.82
C SER A 108 -10.89 0.21 -10.44
N THR A 109 -9.82 0.61 -9.78
CA THR A 109 -9.86 1.22 -8.45
C THR A 109 -10.36 2.67 -8.50
N PHE A 110 -10.55 3.30 -7.35
CA PHE A 110 -11.14 4.63 -7.22
C PHE A 110 -10.35 5.74 -7.95
N GLY A 111 -9.01 5.65 -7.98
CA GLY A 111 -8.14 6.65 -8.62
C GLY A 111 -7.81 7.84 -7.71
N LYS A 112 -7.68 7.63 -6.39
CA LYS A 112 -7.24 8.67 -5.46
C LYS A 112 -5.72 8.83 -5.50
N GLY A 113 -5.23 9.64 -6.43
CA GLY A 113 -3.81 9.93 -6.63
C GLY A 113 -3.28 11.11 -5.80
N THR A 114 -3.75 11.32 -4.56
CA THR A 114 -3.30 12.41 -3.70
C THR A 114 -2.99 11.95 -2.28
N VAL A 115 -1.88 12.46 -1.71
CA VAL A 115 -1.57 12.36 -0.27
C VAL A 115 -1.86 13.70 0.37
N GLN A 116 -2.51 13.67 1.54
CA GLN A 116 -2.84 14.85 2.32
C GLN A 116 -2.10 14.84 3.65
N ASN A 117 -1.40 15.94 3.95
CA ASN A 117 -0.79 16.20 5.24
C ASN A 117 -1.56 17.32 5.96
N LEU A 118 -1.81 17.13 7.24
CA LEU A 118 -2.43 18.15 8.08
C LEU A 118 -1.34 19.04 8.67
N ILE A 119 -1.40 20.34 8.41
CA ILE A 119 -0.53 21.33 9.04
C ILE A 119 -1.34 22.10 10.06
N VAL A 120 -0.82 22.13 11.29
CA VAL A 120 -1.40 22.93 12.38
C VAL A 120 -0.96 24.38 12.22
N LEU A 121 -1.93 25.27 12.03
CA LEU A 121 -1.67 26.71 12.01
C LEU A 121 -1.74 27.27 13.43
N LYS A 122 -1.02 28.39 13.69
CA LYS A 122 -1.19 29.15 14.93
C LYS A 122 -2.66 29.55 15.08
N GLY A 123 -3.33 29.04 16.13
CA GLY A 123 -4.74 29.34 16.40
C GLY A 123 -5.73 28.22 16.14
N SER A 124 -5.33 26.96 16.23
CA SER A 124 -6.21 25.76 16.20
C SER A 124 -6.84 25.39 14.86
N SER A 125 -6.49 26.04 13.75
CA SER A 125 -6.94 25.63 12.42
C SER A 125 -5.95 24.66 11.78
N GLN A 126 -6.45 23.63 11.13
CA GLN A 126 -5.66 22.68 10.33
C GLN A 126 -5.99 22.87 8.85
N ILE A 127 -4.97 22.98 8.02
CA ILE A 127 -5.13 23.04 6.57
C ILE A 127 -4.50 21.77 5.94
N PRO A 128 -5.25 21.01 5.13
CA PRO A 128 -4.67 19.91 4.40
C PRO A 128 -3.80 20.43 3.23
N ILE A 129 -2.59 19.91 3.11
CA ILE A 129 -1.76 20.07 1.92
C ILE A 129 -1.85 18.79 1.11
N CYS A 130 -2.22 18.92 -0.18
CA CYS A 130 -2.27 17.81 -1.12
C CYS A 130 -0.99 17.72 -1.93
N SER A 131 -0.47 16.51 -2.09
CA SER A 131 0.58 16.16 -3.05
C SER A 131 0.06 15.06 -3.99
N LEU A 132 0.50 15.08 -5.25
CA LEU A 132 0.16 14.04 -6.21
C LEU A 132 0.96 12.78 -5.93
N VAL A 133 0.33 11.62 -6.16
CA VAL A 133 0.91 10.28 -5.99
C VAL A 133 0.87 9.54 -7.33
N SER A 134 1.93 8.89 -7.67
CA SER A 134 2.06 8.01 -8.84
C SER A 134 2.89 6.78 -8.51
#